data_c093a2c66c9a05d9599c0d70646d216e
#
_entry.id   c093a2c66c9a05d9599c0d70646d216e
#
_cell.length_a   1.000
_cell.length_b   1.000
_cell.length_c   1.000
_cell.angle_alpha   90.00
_cell.angle_beta   90.00
_cell.angle_gamma   90.00
#
_symmetry.space_group_name_H-M   'P 1'
#
loop_
_entity.id
_entity.type
_entity.pdbx_description
1 polymer ?
#
loop_
_entity_poly.entity_id
_entity_poly.type
_entity_poly.pdbx_seq_one_letter_code
_entity_poly.pdbx_strand_id
1 'polypeptide(L)'
;PALWHGWVSMVISGLGTPMTVAINASCLVVLLTIWPLSSAVLTDVLFGKKVRLSPVFAVLVSSLFAAYPWGLLAFGVLYSNFFSYALAPAYLAAFVVLLRGVLMKQFKGAELFGLILIAIGGFAAIALAQPNSVFTLAVILFPYVVALAFNQVRRRSGSMIKATLTALVLIVLAACLWYALYKAPFMQRTVTWRWDSFQSPKRAIAAVLLLSTNAASVRLAAQWLLAIGVAIGGLLAILKYRRAWLVISYAFIAALYVLCAGFEGRIRNIATGFWYHDSYRPAGAMSILAVPLMALALAWLSENLVRTSHPKGAALRLISSALVYALIAAVTLTGGNIKWRITTMQDNAEDRASHYTYSDEIAFMDEARQITGTRDKVANDPFDGSMFGYATSGLPVVFTSMPGNWIGQMKPDATVIIDDLYKVSEDPQEVCPVIQQENIRYAIVLERHRQIFDEHSPWTGIRNITPETPGFERVLERGPYSLYKVTACGLG
;
A
#
# COMPACT_ATOMS: atom_id res chain seq x y z
N PRO A 1 4.74 1.70 8.82
CA PRO A 1 3.99 2.84 8.26
C PRO A 1 4.46 4.22 8.72
N ALA A 2 5.45 4.31 9.63
CA ALA A 2 5.89 5.59 10.20
C ALA A 2 6.34 6.62 9.14
N LEU A 3 7.03 6.18 8.09
CA LEU A 3 7.52 7.09 7.04
C LEU A 3 6.38 7.75 6.25
N TRP A 4 5.30 7.01 5.92
CA TRP A 4 4.15 7.59 5.25
C TRP A 4 3.47 8.66 6.11
N HIS A 5 3.20 8.34 7.36
CA HIS A 5 2.58 9.30 8.28
C HIS A 5 3.46 10.52 8.54
N GLY A 6 4.78 10.31 8.72
CA GLY A 6 5.74 11.41 8.86
C GLY A 6 5.80 12.30 7.61
N TRP A 7 5.78 11.71 6.41
CA TRP A 7 5.71 12.46 5.15
C TRP A 7 4.46 13.33 5.07
N VAL A 8 3.27 12.75 5.31
CA VAL A 8 2.01 13.50 5.28
C VAL A 8 1.99 14.60 6.36
N SER A 9 2.47 14.30 7.57
CA SER A 9 2.58 15.29 8.65
C SER A 9 3.48 16.47 8.28
N MET A 10 4.61 16.22 7.60
CA MET A 10 5.49 17.29 7.10
C MET A 10 4.79 18.15 6.05
N VAL A 11 3.98 17.55 5.16
CA VAL A 11 3.20 18.29 4.17
C VAL A 11 2.16 19.18 4.86
N ILE A 12 1.43 18.63 5.86
CA ILE A 12 0.47 19.40 6.65
C ILE A 12 1.14 20.58 7.33
N SER A 13 2.22 20.31 8.08
CA SER A 13 2.91 21.33 8.87
C SER A 13 3.63 22.38 8.01
N GLY A 14 4.19 21.96 6.86
CA GLY A 14 4.94 22.87 5.98
C GLY A 14 4.06 23.75 5.11
N LEU A 15 2.88 23.28 4.72
CA LEU A 15 1.97 23.99 3.82
C LEU A 15 0.70 24.50 4.50
N GLY A 16 0.46 24.16 5.75
CA GLY A 16 -0.77 24.55 6.48
C GLY A 16 -2.05 23.98 5.84
N THR A 17 -1.98 22.81 5.19
CA THR A 17 -3.11 22.25 4.45
C THR A 17 -3.92 21.28 5.31
N PRO A 18 -5.22 21.09 5.03
CA PRO A 18 -6.02 20.04 5.64
C PRO A 18 -5.41 18.64 5.39
N MET A 19 -5.59 17.71 6.33
CA MET A 19 -5.05 16.35 6.26
C MET A 19 -5.47 15.61 4.98
N THR A 20 -6.72 15.72 4.58
CA THR A 20 -7.26 15.08 3.37
C THR A 20 -6.57 15.57 2.10
N VAL A 21 -6.33 16.88 2.00
CA VAL A 21 -5.58 17.49 0.89
C VAL A 21 -4.14 17.01 0.89
N ALA A 22 -3.47 16.97 2.04
CA ALA A 22 -2.09 16.51 2.17
C ALA A 22 -1.94 15.03 1.76
N ILE A 23 -2.89 14.16 2.15
CA ILE A 23 -2.90 12.75 1.75
C ILE A 23 -3.04 12.62 0.23
N ASN A 24 -4.04 13.29 -0.37
CA ASN A 24 -4.30 13.20 -1.81
C ASN A 24 -3.14 13.79 -2.62
N ALA A 25 -2.60 14.94 -2.22
CA ALA A 25 -1.42 15.54 -2.85
C ALA A 25 -0.19 14.60 -2.76
N SER A 26 0.03 13.97 -1.61
CA SER A 26 1.09 12.98 -1.42
C SER A 26 0.90 11.77 -2.33
N CYS A 27 -0.32 11.26 -2.49
CA CYS A 27 -0.62 10.18 -3.43
C CYS A 27 -0.30 10.58 -4.88
N LEU A 28 -0.64 11.80 -5.29
CA LEU A 28 -0.34 12.32 -6.64
C LEU A 28 1.18 12.44 -6.86
N VAL A 29 1.93 12.95 -5.88
CA VAL A 29 3.40 13.03 -5.98
C VAL A 29 4.01 11.63 -6.12
N VAL A 30 3.56 10.67 -5.33
CA VAL A 30 4.05 9.29 -5.43
C VAL A 30 3.71 8.69 -6.79
N LEU A 31 2.49 8.87 -7.27
CA LEU A 31 2.00 8.33 -8.54
C LEU A 31 2.71 8.93 -9.75
N LEU A 32 2.86 10.25 -9.78
CA LEU A 32 3.32 10.99 -10.97
C LEU A 32 4.83 11.20 -11.03
N THR A 33 5.53 11.07 -9.88
CA THR A 33 6.97 11.35 -9.84
C THR A 33 7.76 10.18 -9.26
N ILE A 34 7.52 9.78 -8.03
CA ILE A 34 8.38 8.80 -7.34
C ILE A 34 8.34 7.45 -8.05
N TRP A 35 7.15 6.92 -8.31
CA TRP A 35 6.98 5.62 -8.95
C TRP A 35 7.52 5.55 -10.38
N PRO A 36 7.17 6.48 -11.29
CA PRO A 36 7.70 6.45 -12.65
C PRO A 36 9.23 6.61 -12.70
N LEU A 37 9.78 7.56 -11.93
CA LEU A 37 11.22 7.82 -11.92
C LEU A 37 12.00 6.65 -11.30
N SER A 38 11.53 6.08 -10.20
CA SER A 38 12.18 4.91 -9.61
C SER A 38 12.15 3.69 -10.54
N SER A 39 11.05 3.49 -11.26
CA SER A 39 10.91 2.44 -12.29
C SER A 39 11.86 2.66 -13.46
N ALA A 40 12.04 3.92 -13.90
CA ALA A 40 12.99 4.27 -14.93
C ALA A 40 14.44 3.98 -14.51
N VAL A 41 14.81 4.34 -13.28
CA VAL A 41 16.15 4.08 -12.71
C VAL A 41 16.44 2.58 -12.67
N LEU A 42 15.50 1.76 -12.20
CA LEU A 42 15.67 0.31 -12.23
C LEU A 42 15.83 -0.23 -13.64
N THR A 43 14.98 0.25 -14.55
CA THR A 43 15.01 -0.18 -15.95
C THR A 43 16.31 0.21 -16.66
N ASP A 44 16.85 1.39 -16.39
CA ASP A 44 18.13 1.85 -16.89
C ASP A 44 19.29 0.98 -16.40
N VAL A 45 19.35 0.69 -15.09
CA VAL A 45 20.37 -0.20 -14.51
C VAL A 45 20.30 -1.62 -15.10
N LEU A 46 19.09 -2.09 -15.41
CA LEU A 46 18.90 -3.41 -15.99
C LEU A 46 19.22 -3.45 -17.49
N PHE A 47 18.78 -2.47 -18.27
CA PHE A 47 18.74 -2.55 -19.72
C PHE A 47 19.26 -1.32 -20.47
N GLY A 48 19.36 -0.14 -19.84
CA GLY A 48 19.63 1.15 -20.48
C GLY A 48 20.90 1.19 -21.34
N LYS A 49 21.97 0.50 -20.91
CA LYS A 49 23.20 0.38 -21.70
C LYS A 49 23.01 -0.35 -23.05
N LYS A 50 21.97 -1.18 -23.17
CA LYS A 50 21.71 -2.00 -24.37
C LYS A 50 20.47 -1.57 -25.13
N VAL A 51 19.50 -0.94 -24.45
CA VAL A 51 18.20 -0.51 -24.98
C VAL A 51 17.89 0.87 -24.39
N ARG A 52 18.35 1.91 -25.10
CA ARG A 52 18.36 3.30 -24.58
C ARG A 52 16.97 3.87 -24.27
N LEU A 53 15.95 3.44 -24.97
CA LEU A 53 14.58 3.91 -24.77
C LEU A 53 13.84 3.20 -23.62
N SER A 54 14.42 2.14 -23.06
CA SER A 54 13.72 1.37 -22.01
C SER A 54 13.38 2.17 -20.75
N PRO A 55 14.21 3.10 -20.22
CA PRO A 55 13.80 3.92 -19.08
C PRO A 55 12.63 4.86 -19.40
N VAL A 56 12.58 5.42 -20.62
CA VAL A 56 11.48 6.28 -21.07
C VAL A 56 10.17 5.49 -21.11
N PHE A 57 10.18 4.31 -21.69
CA PHE A 57 9.00 3.44 -21.68
C PHE A 57 8.61 2.99 -20.27
N ALA A 58 9.57 2.82 -19.35
CA ALA A 58 9.24 2.52 -17.96
C ALA A 58 8.43 3.63 -17.28
N VAL A 59 8.77 4.90 -17.51
CA VAL A 59 7.95 6.04 -17.07
C VAL A 59 6.55 5.95 -17.65
N LEU A 60 6.45 5.79 -18.96
CA LEU A 60 5.17 5.82 -19.68
C LEU A 60 4.23 4.68 -19.29
N VAL A 61 4.75 3.46 -19.06
CA VAL A 61 3.90 2.31 -18.74
C VAL A 61 3.66 2.10 -17.24
N SER A 62 4.38 2.81 -16.39
CA SER A 62 4.35 2.59 -14.93
C SER A 62 2.95 2.68 -14.33
N SER A 63 2.11 3.59 -14.80
CA SER A 63 0.74 3.81 -14.33
C SER A 63 -0.33 3.00 -15.06
N LEU A 64 0.06 2.15 -16.03
CA LEU A 64 -0.91 1.35 -16.79
C LEU A 64 -1.27 0.02 -16.12
N PHE A 65 -0.54 -0.41 -15.09
CA PHE A 65 -0.81 -1.67 -14.40
C PHE A 65 -1.91 -1.50 -13.35
N ALA A 66 -2.98 -2.27 -13.47
CA ALA A 66 -4.12 -2.18 -12.57
C ALA A 66 -3.79 -2.57 -11.11
N ALA A 67 -2.85 -3.51 -10.91
CA ALA A 67 -2.47 -3.96 -9.57
C ALA A 67 -1.75 -2.88 -8.76
N TYR A 68 -0.89 -2.10 -9.42
CA TYR A 68 -0.18 -0.97 -8.83
C TYR A 68 0.00 0.14 -9.89
N PRO A 69 -0.36 1.35 -9.59
CA PRO A 69 -0.75 1.92 -8.27
C PRO A 69 -2.22 1.70 -7.89
N TRP A 70 -3.11 1.53 -8.86
CA TRP A 70 -4.57 1.60 -8.69
C TRP A 70 -5.13 0.59 -7.69
N GLY A 71 -4.63 -0.65 -7.70
CA GLY A 71 -5.12 -1.71 -6.81
C GLY A 71 -4.92 -1.40 -5.33
N LEU A 72 -3.79 -0.81 -4.94
CA LEU A 72 -3.51 -0.45 -3.55
C LEU A 72 -4.27 0.79 -3.10
N LEU A 73 -4.57 1.72 -4.02
CA LEU A 73 -5.37 2.90 -3.73
C LEU A 73 -6.86 2.58 -3.62
N ALA A 74 -7.39 1.69 -4.49
CA ALA A 74 -8.80 1.34 -4.53
C ALA A 74 -9.23 0.35 -3.43
N PHE A 75 -8.33 -0.54 -2.98
CA PHE A 75 -8.67 -1.55 -1.96
C PHE A 75 -8.93 -0.94 -0.57
N GLY A 76 -8.43 0.25 -0.32
CA GLY A 76 -8.49 0.88 0.99
C GLY A 76 -7.08 1.22 1.48
N VAL A 77 -6.94 1.60 2.73
CA VAL A 77 -5.82 2.33 3.31
C VAL A 77 -4.46 1.60 3.25
N LEU A 78 -4.01 1.21 2.05
CA LEU A 78 -2.68 0.62 1.83
C LEU A 78 -1.62 1.67 1.42
N TYR A 79 -1.79 2.93 1.82
CA TYR A 79 -0.87 4.04 1.49
C TYR A 79 0.59 3.75 1.85
N SER A 80 0.83 3.09 2.96
CA SER A 80 2.18 2.70 3.39
C SER A 80 2.83 1.69 2.42
N ASN A 81 2.07 0.69 1.95
CA ASN A 81 2.53 -0.25 0.92
C ASN A 81 2.70 0.46 -0.43
N PHE A 82 1.76 1.33 -0.80
CA PHE A 82 1.81 2.13 -2.00
C PHE A 82 3.11 2.96 -2.03
N PHE A 83 3.42 3.71 -0.97
CA PHE A 83 4.64 4.51 -0.89
C PHE A 83 5.90 3.64 -0.91
N SER A 84 5.93 2.57 -0.15
CA SER A 84 7.06 1.64 -0.09
C SER A 84 7.36 1.00 -1.44
N TYR A 85 6.34 0.59 -2.20
CA TYR A 85 6.52 -0.01 -3.53
C TYR A 85 6.96 1.01 -4.57
N ALA A 86 6.60 2.29 -4.42
CA ALA A 86 7.12 3.35 -5.28
C ALA A 86 8.63 3.54 -5.11
N LEU A 87 9.17 3.37 -3.90
CA LEU A 87 10.59 3.47 -3.60
C LEU A 87 11.39 2.21 -4.00
N ALA A 88 10.73 1.06 -4.02
CA ALA A 88 11.39 -0.24 -4.20
C ALA A 88 12.23 -0.35 -5.49
N PRO A 89 11.80 0.11 -6.68
CA PRO A 89 12.64 0.01 -7.89
C PRO A 89 13.96 0.78 -7.78
N ALA A 90 13.95 1.99 -7.23
CA ALA A 90 15.17 2.77 -7.02
C ALA A 90 16.14 2.08 -6.05
N TYR A 91 15.60 1.54 -4.95
CA TYR A 91 16.39 0.74 -4.02
C TYR A 91 16.99 -0.51 -4.68
N LEU A 92 16.20 -1.27 -5.45
CA LEU A 92 16.67 -2.44 -6.18
C LEU A 92 17.80 -2.07 -7.16
N ALA A 93 17.67 -0.94 -7.85
CA ALA A 93 18.70 -0.41 -8.73
C ALA A 93 20.00 -0.12 -7.97
N ALA A 94 19.92 0.62 -6.86
CA ALA A 94 21.06 0.97 -6.01
C ALA A 94 21.74 -0.30 -5.46
N PHE A 95 20.96 -1.27 -4.97
CA PHE A 95 21.48 -2.55 -4.47
C PHE A 95 22.20 -3.35 -5.55
N VAL A 96 21.63 -3.44 -6.76
CA VAL A 96 22.25 -4.15 -7.90
C VAL A 96 23.56 -3.47 -8.30
N VAL A 97 23.60 -2.13 -8.33
CA VAL A 97 24.82 -1.36 -8.64
C VAL A 97 25.88 -1.58 -7.55
N LEU A 98 25.50 -1.43 -6.28
CA LEU A 98 26.42 -1.61 -5.14
C LEU A 98 27.04 -3.03 -5.16
N LEU A 99 26.19 -4.06 -5.24
CA LEU A 99 26.68 -5.43 -5.15
C LEU A 99 27.59 -5.80 -6.33
N ARG A 100 27.28 -5.34 -7.55
CA ARG A 100 28.16 -5.50 -8.71
C ARG A 100 29.45 -4.73 -8.54
N GLY A 101 29.36 -3.48 -8.12
CA GLY A 101 30.50 -2.59 -7.96
C GLY A 101 31.50 -3.13 -6.92
N VAL A 102 31.01 -3.64 -5.79
CA VAL A 102 31.84 -4.31 -4.78
C VAL A 102 32.53 -5.54 -5.33
N LEU A 103 31.79 -6.43 -6.02
CA LEU A 103 32.35 -7.67 -6.56
C LEU A 103 33.37 -7.43 -7.68
N MET A 104 33.15 -6.41 -8.51
CA MET A 104 34.03 -6.03 -9.61
C MET A 104 35.11 -5.01 -9.20
N LYS A 105 35.13 -4.59 -7.92
CA LYS A 105 36.05 -3.57 -7.39
C LYS A 105 36.00 -2.25 -8.19
N GLN A 106 34.81 -1.87 -8.65
CA GLN A 106 34.62 -0.69 -9.51
C GLN A 106 34.63 0.62 -8.72
N PHE A 107 34.14 0.59 -7.48
CA PHE A 107 34.00 1.76 -6.62
C PHE A 107 35.00 1.71 -5.47
N LYS A 108 35.52 2.89 -5.09
CA LYS A 108 36.47 3.05 -3.99
C LYS A 108 36.17 4.36 -3.24
N GLY A 109 36.65 4.44 -1.99
CA GLY A 109 36.57 5.67 -1.19
C GLY A 109 35.16 6.22 -1.09
N ALA A 110 35.01 7.51 -1.39
CA ALA A 110 33.77 8.25 -1.25
C ALA A 110 32.59 7.70 -2.10
N GLU A 111 32.87 7.17 -3.31
CA GLU A 111 31.82 6.59 -4.16
C GLU A 111 31.21 5.34 -3.53
N LEU A 112 32.07 4.43 -3.04
CA LEU A 112 31.60 3.21 -2.36
C LEU A 112 30.83 3.58 -1.09
N PHE A 113 31.35 4.51 -0.30
CA PHE A 113 30.68 4.99 0.91
C PHE A 113 29.32 5.60 0.60
N GLY A 114 29.21 6.47 -0.41
CA GLY A 114 27.95 7.05 -0.85
C GLY A 114 26.92 5.99 -1.29
N LEU A 115 27.34 4.98 -2.05
CA LEU A 115 26.46 3.88 -2.45
C LEU A 115 25.98 3.03 -1.27
N ILE A 116 26.84 2.81 -0.28
CA ILE A 116 26.46 2.10 0.97
C ILE A 116 25.43 2.93 1.74
N LEU A 117 25.63 4.24 1.89
CA LEU A 117 24.65 5.12 2.54
C LEU A 117 23.30 5.12 1.82
N ILE A 118 23.31 5.19 0.48
CA ILE A 118 22.07 5.11 -0.32
C ILE A 118 21.38 3.75 -0.11
N ALA A 119 22.14 2.65 -0.07
CA ALA A 119 21.57 1.33 0.15
C ALA A 119 20.99 1.17 1.56
N ILE A 120 21.68 1.65 2.60
CA ILE A 120 21.20 1.61 4.00
C ILE A 120 19.98 2.53 4.16
N GLY A 121 20.10 3.78 3.70
CA GLY A 121 19.02 4.77 3.80
C GLY A 121 17.78 4.34 3.02
N GLY A 122 17.95 3.81 1.82
CA GLY A 122 16.85 3.29 1.01
C GLY A 122 16.17 2.07 1.65
N PHE A 123 16.94 1.15 2.23
CA PHE A 123 16.39 0.03 3.00
C PHE A 123 15.60 0.50 4.21
N ALA A 124 16.16 1.44 4.99
CA ALA A 124 15.50 2.02 6.15
C ALA A 124 14.20 2.74 5.75
N ALA A 125 14.21 3.51 4.65
CA ALA A 125 13.03 4.18 4.14
C ALA A 125 11.91 3.18 3.78
N ILE A 126 12.23 2.09 3.10
CA ILE A 126 11.26 1.06 2.75
C ILE A 126 10.73 0.33 3.99
N ALA A 127 11.60 -0.01 4.93
CA ALA A 127 11.22 -0.68 6.18
C ALA A 127 10.32 0.21 7.06
N LEU A 128 10.64 1.51 7.15
CA LEU A 128 9.84 2.49 7.89
C LEU A 128 8.53 2.85 7.16
N ALA A 129 8.53 2.82 5.82
CA ALA A 129 7.30 3.00 5.05
C ALA A 129 6.35 1.83 5.29
N GLN A 130 6.85 0.59 5.11
CA GLN A 130 6.04 -0.61 5.33
C GLN A 130 6.94 -1.84 5.60
N PRO A 131 6.94 -2.38 6.83
CA PRO A 131 7.83 -3.49 7.19
C PRO A 131 7.71 -4.74 6.31
N ASN A 132 6.50 -5.08 5.83
CA ASN A 132 6.33 -6.25 4.97
C ASN A 132 7.01 -6.12 3.60
N SER A 133 7.32 -4.91 3.16
CA SER A 133 8.03 -4.67 1.90
C SER A 133 9.49 -5.13 1.96
N VAL A 134 10.05 -5.30 3.16
CA VAL A 134 11.37 -5.92 3.34
C VAL A 134 11.36 -7.37 2.85
N PHE A 135 10.28 -8.12 3.13
CA PHE A 135 10.10 -9.48 2.61
C PHE A 135 9.89 -9.49 1.10
N THR A 136 9.19 -8.49 0.56
CA THR A 136 9.05 -8.31 -0.89
C THR A 136 10.42 -8.10 -1.55
N LEU A 137 11.26 -7.23 -0.99
CA LEU A 137 12.63 -7.03 -1.49
C LEU A 137 13.47 -8.30 -1.37
N ALA A 138 13.36 -9.03 -0.26
CA ALA A 138 14.07 -10.28 -0.07
C ALA A 138 13.71 -11.31 -1.16
N VAL A 139 12.40 -11.48 -1.45
CA VAL A 139 11.94 -12.40 -2.52
C VAL A 139 12.44 -11.96 -3.90
N ILE A 140 12.43 -10.64 -4.19
CA ILE A 140 12.90 -10.12 -5.48
C ILE A 140 14.42 -10.26 -5.63
N LEU A 141 15.18 -9.96 -4.58
CA LEU A 141 16.64 -9.95 -4.64
C LEU A 141 17.28 -11.35 -4.51
N PHE A 142 16.58 -12.30 -3.90
CA PHE A 142 17.13 -13.62 -3.63
C PHE A 142 17.60 -14.35 -4.90
N PRO A 143 16.82 -14.47 -6.00
CA PRO A 143 17.30 -15.07 -7.24
C PRO A 143 18.51 -14.35 -7.84
N TYR A 144 18.59 -13.03 -7.68
CA TYR A 144 19.74 -12.25 -8.14
C TYR A 144 21.00 -12.59 -7.35
N VAL A 145 20.91 -12.65 -6.03
CA VAL A 145 22.04 -12.99 -5.13
C VAL A 145 22.53 -14.41 -5.41
N VAL A 146 21.61 -15.37 -5.54
CA VAL A 146 21.95 -16.76 -5.88
C VAL A 146 22.64 -16.87 -7.24
N ALA A 147 22.09 -16.20 -8.28
CA ALA A 147 22.68 -16.20 -9.61
C ALA A 147 24.07 -15.53 -9.62
N LEU A 148 24.26 -14.49 -8.84
CA LEU A 148 25.52 -13.78 -8.72
C LEU A 148 26.58 -14.64 -8.01
N ALA A 149 26.23 -15.25 -6.87
CA ALA A 149 27.10 -16.16 -6.13
C ALA A 149 27.50 -17.38 -6.97
N PHE A 150 26.53 -18.00 -7.63
CA PHE A 150 26.77 -19.11 -8.55
C PHE A 150 27.78 -18.74 -9.64
N ASN A 151 27.56 -17.61 -10.32
CA ASN A 151 28.46 -17.16 -11.40
C ASN A 151 29.86 -16.80 -10.87
N GLN A 152 29.94 -16.21 -9.69
CA GLN A 152 31.22 -15.84 -9.07
C GLN A 152 32.05 -17.07 -8.67
N VAL A 153 31.41 -18.06 -8.02
CA VAL A 153 32.10 -19.31 -7.65
C VAL A 153 32.51 -20.08 -8.90
N ARG A 154 31.63 -20.19 -9.90
CA ARG A 154 31.94 -20.84 -11.17
C ARG A 154 33.16 -20.21 -11.87
N ARG A 155 33.21 -18.86 -11.91
CA ARG A 155 34.34 -18.13 -12.54
C ARG A 155 35.65 -18.32 -11.77
N ARG A 156 35.59 -18.29 -10.42
CA ARG A 156 36.81 -18.39 -9.60
C ARG A 156 37.38 -19.85 -9.50
N SER A 157 36.49 -20.83 -9.39
CA SER A 157 36.89 -22.23 -9.15
C SER A 157 36.88 -23.08 -10.40
N GLY A 158 36.29 -22.62 -11.52
CA GLY A 158 36.06 -23.44 -12.72
C GLY A 158 35.05 -24.59 -12.52
N SER A 159 34.56 -24.83 -11.30
CA SER A 159 33.78 -26.01 -10.93
C SER A 159 32.28 -25.68 -10.90
N MET A 160 31.51 -26.39 -11.71
CA MET A 160 30.03 -26.37 -11.68
C MET A 160 29.49 -26.91 -10.35
N ILE A 161 30.12 -27.98 -9.82
CA ILE A 161 29.70 -28.64 -8.58
C ILE A 161 29.77 -27.63 -7.42
N LYS A 162 30.91 -26.93 -7.25
CA LYS A 162 31.07 -25.94 -6.18
C LYS A 162 30.05 -24.81 -6.33
N ALA A 163 29.78 -24.31 -7.56
CA ALA A 163 28.80 -23.28 -7.82
C ALA A 163 27.37 -23.73 -7.47
N THR A 164 27.01 -24.98 -7.85
CA THR A 164 25.70 -25.57 -7.54
C THR A 164 25.54 -25.79 -6.03
N LEU A 165 26.55 -26.32 -5.36
CA LEU A 165 26.51 -26.46 -3.89
C LEU A 165 26.35 -25.12 -3.18
N THR A 166 27.06 -24.10 -3.63
CA THR A 166 26.88 -22.72 -3.08
C THR A 166 25.46 -22.25 -3.24
N ALA A 167 24.86 -22.41 -4.42
CA ALA A 167 23.47 -22.03 -4.65
C ALA A 167 22.51 -22.81 -3.75
N LEU A 168 22.68 -24.12 -3.61
CA LEU A 168 21.85 -24.95 -2.74
C LEU A 168 21.99 -24.56 -1.26
N VAL A 169 23.19 -24.28 -0.78
CA VAL A 169 23.42 -23.79 0.60
C VAL A 169 22.67 -22.47 0.82
N LEU A 170 22.75 -21.52 -0.12
CA LEU A 170 22.03 -20.25 -0.01
C LEU A 170 20.51 -20.46 0.02
N ILE A 171 19.97 -21.38 -0.79
CA ILE A 171 18.54 -21.71 -0.81
C ILE A 171 18.11 -22.30 0.54
N VAL A 172 18.87 -23.26 1.07
CA VAL A 172 18.57 -23.89 2.37
C VAL A 172 18.63 -22.86 3.50
N LEU A 173 19.68 -22.04 3.55
CA LEU A 173 19.81 -20.99 4.56
C LEU A 173 18.65 -19.99 4.49
N ALA A 174 18.24 -19.57 3.29
CA ALA A 174 17.11 -18.68 3.11
C ALA A 174 15.81 -19.34 3.58
N ALA A 175 15.57 -20.61 3.27
CA ALA A 175 14.38 -21.33 3.72
C ALA A 175 14.37 -21.51 5.25
N CYS A 176 15.50 -21.82 5.86
CA CYS A 176 15.64 -21.90 7.33
C CYS A 176 15.37 -20.53 7.99
N LEU A 177 15.95 -19.46 7.48
CA LEU A 177 15.73 -18.10 7.98
C LEU A 177 14.26 -17.68 7.82
N TRP A 178 13.65 -17.95 6.67
CA TRP A 178 12.24 -17.70 6.42
C TRP A 178 11.34 -18.38 7.44
N TYR A 179 11.58 -19.67 7.67
CA TYR A 179 10.80 -20.45 8.63
C TYR A 179 11.04 -20.00 10.08
N ALA A 180 12.29 -19.65 10.44
CA ALA A 180 12.62 -19.11 11.75
C ALA A 180 11.89 -17.77 12.01
N LEU A 181 11.89 -16.85 11.02
CA LEU A 181 11.16 -15.59 11.10
C LEU A 181 9.65 -15.83 11.18
N TYR A 182 9.10 -16.76 10.40
CA TYR A 182 7.69 -17.14 10.47
C TYR A 182 7.29 -17.63 11.88
N LYS A 183 8.19 -18.30 12.60
CA LYS A 183 7.96 -18.77 13.97
C LYS A 183 8.31 -17.76 15.06
N ALA A 184 8.97 -16.66 14.71
CA ALA A 184 9.42 -15.68 15.69
C ALA A 184 8.23 -15.05 16.44
N PRO A 185 8.29 -14.89 17.78
CA PRO A 185 7.20 -14.37 18.59
C PRO A 185 6.69 -13.00 18.12
N PHE A 186 7.60 -12.08 17.77
CA PHE A 186 7.25 -10.74 17.32
C PHE A 186 6.54 -10.70 15.95
N MET A 187 6.61 -11.79 15.17
CA MET A 187 5.92 -11.90 13.88
C MET A 187 4.54 -12.54 14.00
N GLN A 188 4.19 -13.16 15.12
CA GLN A 188 2.95 -13.95 15.23
C GLN A 188 1.72 -13.11 14.96
N ARG A 189 1.67 -11.87 15.46
CA ARG A 189 0.54 -10.96 15.19
C ARG A 189 0.32 -10.71 13.68
N THR A 190 1.40 -10.72 12.89
CA THR A 190 1.33 -10.53 11.45
C THR A 190 0.97 -11.81 10.70
N VAL A 191 1.69 -12.92 11.01
CA VAL A 191 1.57 -14.17 10.25
C VAL A 191 0.35 -15.01 10.61
N THR A 192 -0.33 -14.72 11.72
CA THR A 192 -1.58 -15.38 12.12
C THR A 192 -2.83 -14.63 11.63
N TRP A 193 -2.69 -13.36 11.22
CA TRP A 193 -3.79 -12.64 10.58
C TRP A 193 -4.21 -13.35 9.31
N ARG A 194 -5.52 -13.48 9.03
CA ARG A 194 -6.02 -14.25 7.89
C ARG A 194 -6.94 -13.41 7.03
N TRP A 195 -6.67 -13.48 5.74
CA TRP A 195 -7.62 -13.20 4.69
C TRP A 195 -7.88 -14.50 3.96
N ASP A 196 -9.13 -14.88 3.75
CA ASP A 196 -9.48 -16.10 3.06
C ASP A 196 -9.18 -16.02 1.57
N SER A 197 -8.94 -17.20 0.95
CA SER A 197 -8.84 -17.26 -0.51
C SER A 197 -10.22 -17.01 -1.12
N PHE A 198 -10.26 -16.29 -2.23
CA PHE A 198 -11.53 -15.85 -2.84
C PHE A 198 -11.76 -16.42 -4.23
N GLN A 199 -10.85 -17.23 -4.75
CA GLN A 199 -10.97 -17.83 -6.08
C GLN A 199 -10.28 -19.19 -6.16
N SER A 200 -10.59 -19.97 -7.22
CA SER A 200 -9.90 -21.25 -7.45
C SER A 200 -8.45 -21.05 -7.88
N PRO A 201 -7.54 -22.02 -7.65
CA PRO A 201 -6.15 -21.96 -8.09
C PRO A 201 -5.99 -21.69 -9.59
N LYS A 202 -6.84 -22.29 -10.42
CA LYS A 202 -6.83 -22.07 -11.88
C LYS A 202 -7.15 -20.62 -12.25
N ARG A 203 -8.11 -20.00 -11.56
CA ARG A 203 -8.45 -18.58 -11.77
C ARG A 203 -7.33 -17.67 -11.27
N ALA A 204 -6.69 -18.00 -10.14
CA ALA A 204 -5.56 -17.24 -9.62
C ALA A 204 -4.36 -17.24 -10.57
N ILE A 205 -4.04 -18.38 -11.18
CA ILE A 205 -3.00 -18.49 -12.22
C ILE A 205 -3.39 -17.67 -13.45
N ALA A 206 -4.61 -17.81 -13.94
CA ALA A 206 -5.09 -17.03 -15.07
C ALA A 206 -5.06 -15.51 -14.78
N ALA A 207 -5.40 -15.08 -13.57
CA ALA A 207 -5.33 -13.68 -13.15
C ALA A 207 -3.91 -13.12 -13.21
N VAL A 208 -2.90 -13.90 -12.83
CA VAL A 208 -1.48 -13.52 -12.97
C VAL A 208 -1.08 -13.41 -14.42
N LEU A 209 -1.39 -14.42 -15.23
CA LEU A 209 -1.03 -14.46 -16.65
C LEU A 209 -1.67 -13.34 -17.48
N LEU A 210 -2.87 -12.90 -17.08
CA LEU A 210 -3.64 -11.86 -17.74
C LEU A 210 -3.56 -10.50 -17.07
N LEU A 211 -2.76 -10.36 -16.01
CA LEU A 211 -2.64 -9.14 -15.20
C LEU A 211 -3.99 -8.61 -14.69
N SER A 212 -4.92 -9.51 -14.38
CA SER A 212 -6.28 -9.22 -13.89
C SER A 212 -6.44 -9.57 -12.40
N THR A 213 -5.41 -9.35 -11.61
CA THR A 213 -5.39 -9.68 -10.19
C THR A 213 -6.47 -8.93 -9.41
N ASN A 214 -7.08 -9.62 -8.43
CA ASN A 214 -8.13 -9.07 -7.55
C ASN A 214 -9.35 -8.51 -8.29
N ALA A 215 -9.67 -9.03 -9.47
CA ALA A 215 -10.83 -8.63 -10.24
C ALA A 215 -11.98 -9.63 -10.09
N ALA A 216 -13.22 -9.13 -10.10
CA ALA A 216 -14.41 -9.95 -10.07
C ALA A 216 -14.50 -10.90 -11.27
N SER A 217 -14.03 -10.45 -12.44
CA SER A 217 -13.92 -11.26 -13.66
C SER A 217 -12.54 -11.20 -14.26
N VAL A 218 -11.84 -12.33 -14.25
CA VAL A 218 -10.48 -12.45 -14.80
C VAL A 218 -10.41 -12.10 -16.28
N ARG A 219 -11.42 -12.48 -17.07
CA ARG A 219 -11.42 -12.24 -18.53
C ARG A 219 -11.75 -10.79 -18.87
N LEU A 220 -12.77 -10.21 -18.23
CA LEU A 220 -13.20 -8.83 -18.51
C LEU A 220 -12.18 -7.80 -18.01
N ALA A 221 -11.46 -8.14 -16.94
CA ALA A 221 -10.43 -7.28 -16.37
C ALA A 221 -9.02 -7.52 -16.94
N ALA A 222 -8.87 -8.40 -17.93
CA ALA A 222 -7.58 -8.79 -18.48
C ALA A 222 -6.88 -7.63 -19.19
N GLN A 223 -5.63 -7.37 -18.82
CA GLN A 223 -4.76 -6.37 -19.45
C GLN A 223 -3.91 -7.03 -20.56
N TRP A 224 -4.57 -7.55 -21.61
CA TRP A 224 -3.99 -8.41 -22.63
C TRP A 224 -2.70 -7.87 -23.25
N LEU A 225 -2.68 -6.58 -23.68
CA LEU A 225 -1.53 -5.98 -24.31
C LEU A 225 -0.34 -5.86 -23.35
N LEU A 226 -0.59 -5.52 -22.10
CA LEU A 226 0.45 -5.49 -21.08
C LEU A 226 0.96 -6.89 -20.75
N ALA A 227 0.07 -7.87 -20.64
CA ALA A 227 0.43 -9.26 -20.36
C ALA A 227 1.33 -9.85 -21.45
N ILE A 228 0.98 -9.63 -22.74
CA ILE A 228 1.79 -10.03 -23.87
C ILE A 228 3.14 -9.31 -23.84
N GLY A 229 3.16 -8.01 -23.59
CA GLY A 229 4.39 -7.23 -23.51
C GLY A 229 5.31 -7.68 -22.37
N VAL A 230 4.76 -7.98 -21.19
CA VAL A 230 5.52 -8.54 -20.05
C VAL A 230 6.10 -9.90 -20.41
N ALA A 231 5.33 -10.76 -21.09
CA ALA A 231 5.81 -12.07 -21.54
C ALA A 231 6.95 -11.95 -22.59
N ILE A 232 6.79 -11.08 -23.58
CA ILE A 232 7.84 -10.78 -24.58
C ILE A 232 9.09 -10.22 -23.87
N GLY A 233 8.92 -9.24 -22.97
CA GLY A 233 10.02 -8.68 -22.20
C GLY A 233 10.73 -9.70 -21.33
N GLY A 234 9.98 -10.63 -20.74
CA GLY A 234 10.52 -11.76 -20.01
C GLY A 234 11.36 -12.70 -20.89
N LEU A 235 10.87 -13.07 -22.06
CA LEU A 235 11.62 -13.87 -23.03
C LEU A 235 12.90 -13.15 -23.48
N LEU A 236 12.82 -11.85 -23.79
CA LEU A 236 13.99 -11.05 -24.15
C LEU A 236 14.99 -10.97 -22.99
N ALA A 237 14.52 -10.80 -21.76
CA ALA A 237 15.36 -10.75 -20.56
C ALA A 237 16.12 -12.07 -20.37
N ILE A 238 15.50 -13.22 -20.62
CA ILE A 238 16.15 -14.54 -20.52
C ILE A 238 17.11 -14.77 -21.69
N LEU A 239 16.59 -14.71 -22.92
CA LEU A 239 17.29 -15.21 -24.10
C LEU A 239 18.35 -14.23 -24.61
N LYS A 240 18.02 -12.93 -24.66
CA LYS A 240 18.90 -11.91 -25.26
C LYS A 240 19.76 -11.20 -24.22
N TYR A 241 19.20 -10.88 -23.05
CA TYR A 241 19.90 -10.06 -22.06
C TYR A 241 20.47 -10.83 -20.87
N ARG A 242 20.23 -12.15 -20.80
CA ARG A 242 20.74 -13.07 -19.75
C ARG A 242 20.40 -12.59 -18.32
N ARG A 243 19.15 -12.15 -18.14
CA ARG A 243 18.57 -11.68 -16.89
C ARG A 243 17.49 -12.65 -16.38
N ALA A 244 17.70 -13.97 -16.48
CA ALA A 244 16.73 -14.97 -16.05
C ALA A 244 16.30 -14.78 -14.58
N TRP A 245 17.19 -14.32 -13.71
CA TRP A 245 16.87 -14.02 -12.32
C TRP A 245 15.67 -13.05 -12.16
N LEU A 246 15.53 -12.06 -13.06
CA LEU A 246 14.43 -11.10 -13.03
C LEU A 246 13.07 -11.78 -13.25
N VAL A 247 13.02 -12.70 -14.20
CA VAL A 247 11.81 -13.48 -14.50
C VAL A 247 11.51 -14.48 -13.38
N ILE A 248 12.53 -15.09 -12.79
CA ILE A 248 12.38 -15.98 -11.62
C ILE A 248 11.82 -15.19 -10.43
N SER A 249 12.34 -13.98 -10.17
CA SER A 249 11.81 -13.08 -9.12
C SER A 249 10.35 -12.71 -9.37
N TYR A 250 10.01 -12.38 -10.62
CA TYR A 250 8.62 -12.12 -11.00
C TYR A 250 7.72 -13.34 -10.75
N ALA A 251 8.18 -14.53 -11.14
CA ALA A 251 7.44 -15.76 -10.93
C ALA A 251 7.24 -16.09 -9.43
N PHE A 252 8.22 -15.78 -8.56
CA PHE A 252 8.07 -15.96 -7.12
C PHE A 252 7.00 -15.03 -6.53
N ILE A 253 7.01 -13.75 -6.90
CA ILE A 253 5.96 -12.82 -6.44
C ILE A 253 4.59 -13.23 -6.99
N ALA A 254 4.53 -13.66 -8.26
CA ALA A 254 3.32 -14.20 -8.88
C ALA A 254 2.79 -15.44 -8.13
N ALA A 255 3.68 -16.35 -7.74
CA ALA A 255 3.32 -17.52 -6.93
C ALA A 255 2.76 -17.13 -5.56
N LEU A 256 3.33 -16.11 -4.90
CA LEU A 256 2.75 -15.59 -3.64
C LEU A 256 1.33 -15.07 -3.85
N TYR A 257 1.05 -14.37 -4.94
CA TYR A 257 -0.32 -13.96 -5.26
C TYR A 257 -1.24 -15.17 -5.45
N VAL A 258 -0.81 -16.16 -6.24
CA VAL A 258 -1.59 -17.38 -6.50
C VAL A 258 -1.90 -18.11 -5.19
N LEU A 259 -0.93 -18.19 -4.28
CA LEU A 259 -1.12 -18.79 -2.95
C LEU A 259 -2.12 -17.98 -2.11
N CYS A 260 -2.02 -16.66 -2.07
CA CYS A 260 -2.96 -15.82 -1.33
C CYS A 260 -4.38 -15.96 -1.85
N ALA A 261 -4.54 -15.90 -3.18
CA ALA A 261 -5.84 -15.78 -3.80
C ALA A 261 -6.58 -17.10 -4.02
N GLY A 262 -5.83 -18.22 -4.19
CA GLY A 262 -6.39 -19.47 -4.68
C GLY A 262 -6.15 -20.72 -3.82
N PHE A 263 -5.42 -20.61 -2.73
CA PHE A 263 -5.10 -21.77 -1.89
C PHE A 263 -5.36 -21.50 -0.41
N GLU A 264 -5.61 -22.58 0.33
CA GLU A 264 -5.63 -22.59 1.79
C GLU A 264 -4.62 -23.60 2.34
N GLY A 265 -4.32 -23.50 3.63
CA GLY A 265 -3.51 -24.49 4.35
C GLY A 265 -2.07 -24.04 4.65
N ARG A 266 -1.29 -24.99 5.18
CA ARG A 266 0.00 -24.70 5.82
C ARG A 266 1.03 -24.06 4.89
N ILE A 267 1.09 -24.51 3.63
CA ILE A 267 2.08 -23.97 2.65
C ILE A 267 1.80 -22.50 2.37
N ARG A 268 0.53 -22.15 2.11
CA ARG A 268 0.09 -20.76 1.97
C ARG A 268 0.49 -19.94 3.19
N ASN A 269 0.16 -20.43 4.39
CA ASN A 269 0.39 -19.69 5.63
C ASN A 269 1.88 -19.37 5.84
N ILE A 270 2.77 -20.33 5.61
CA ILE A 270 4.22 -20.12 5.73
C ILE A 270 4.73 -19.16 4.65
N ALA A 271 4.25 -19.31 3.42
CA ALA A 271 4.74 -18.53 2.30
C ALA A 271 4.25 -17.07 2.33
N THR A 272 3.00 -16.84 2.72
CA THR A 272 2.33 -15.54 2.55
C THR A 272 2.03 -14.78 3.85
N GLY A 273 2.34 -15.36 5.01
CA GLY A 273 2.04 -14.77 6.33
C GLY A 273 2.61 -13.38 6.54
N PHE A 274 3.79 -13.09 5.99
CA PHE A 274 4.43 -11.76 6.09
C PHE A 274 3.66 -10.65 5.36
N TRP A 275 2.70 -11.01 4.48
CA TRP A 275 1.76 -10.08 3.83
C TRP A 275 0.34 -10.20 4.37
N TYR A 276 0.15 -10.73 5.59
CA TYR A 276 -1.17 -10.93 6.22
C TYR A 276 -2.09 -11.85 5.38
N HIS A 277 -1.54 -12.69 4.51
CA HIS A 277 -2.26 -13.47 3.50
C HIS A 277 -3.11 -12.62 2.52
N ASP A 278 -2.89 -11.32 2.48
CA ASP A 278 -3.57 -10.38 1.60
C ASP A 278 -3.01 -10.47 0.17
N SER A 279 -3.88 -10.65 -0.80
CA SER A 279 -3.54 -10.80 -2.22
C SER A 279 -3.17 -9.49 -2.91
N TYR A 280 -3.62 -8.33 -2.41
CA TYR A 280 -3.33 -7.03 -3.02
C TYR A 280 -1.85 -6.64 -2.92
N ARG A 281 -1.19 -7.03 -1.84
CA ARG A 281 0.23 -6.74 -1.65
C ARG A 281 1.13 -7.47 -2.63
N PRO A 282 1.07 -8.81 -2.79
CA PRO A 282 1.81 -9.50 -3.85
C PRO A 282 1.42 -9.04 -5.25
N ALA A 283 0.12 -8.77 -5.50
CA ALA A 283 -0.33 -8.24 -6.79
C ALA A 283 0.36 -6.92 -7.14
N GLY A 284 0.38 -5.96 -6.20
CA GLY A 284 1.08 -4.69 -6.38
C GLY A 284 2.58 -4.85 -6.58
N ALA A 285 3.21 -5.76 -5.81
CA ALA A 285 4.64 -6.06 -5.91
C ALA A 285 5.04 -6.63 -7.28
N MET A 286 4.16 -7.38 -7.97
CA MET A 286 4.42 -7.84 -9.33
C MET A 286 4.75 -6.69 -10.28
N SER A 287 4.12 -5.52 -10.13
CA SER A 287 4.32 -4.35 -10.99
C SER A 287 5.75 -3.81 -10.91
N ILE A 288 6.45 -3.99 -9.79
CA ILE A 288 7.86 -3.59 -9.61
C ILE A 288 8.75 -4.20 -10.71
N LEU A 289 8.45 -5.44 -11.11
CA LEU A 289 9.21 -6.18 -12.11
C LEU A 289 8.52 -6.21 -13.48
N ALA A 290 7.19 -6.13 -13.53
CA ALA A 290 6.41 -6.10 -14.76
C ALA A 290 6.69 -4.83 -15.58
N VAL A 291 6.84 -3.68 -14.92
CA VAL A 291 7.16 -2.40 -15.60
C VAL A 291 8.49 -2.47 -16.37
N PRO A 292 9.63 -2.87 -15.80
CA PRO A 292 10.87 -3.03 -16.55
C PRO A 292 10.77 -4.05 -17.71
N LEU A 293 10.02 -5.14 -17.52
CA LEU A 293 9.83 -6.15 -18.59
C LEU A 293 9.01 -5.59 -19.75
N MET A 294 7.89 -4.92 -19.45
CA MET A 294 7.07 -4.28 -20.47
C MET A 294 7.84 -3.17 -21.21
N ALA A 295 8.57 -2.34 -20.46
CA ALA A 295 9.40 -1.29 -21.02
C ALA A 295 10.49 -1.84 -21.95
N LEU A 296 11.10 -2.97 -21.58
CA LEU A 296 12.06 -3.68 -22.43
C LEU A 296 11.42 -4.14 -23.74
N ALA A 297 10.21 -4.72 -23.69
CA ALA A 297 9.50 -5.18 -24.88
C ALA A 297 9.20 -4.03 -25.83
N LEU A 298 8.66 -2.91 -25.32
CA LEU A 298 8.34 -1.73 -26.14
C LEU A 298 9.57 -1.08 -26.73
N ALA A 299 10.62 -0.90 -25.94
CA ALA A 299 11.85 -0.31 -26.42
C ALA A 299 12.52 -1.19 -27.48
N TRP A 300 12.54 -2.50 -27.27
CA TRP A 300 13.05 -3.44 -28.26
C TRP A 300 12.23 -3.43 -29.55
N LEU A 301 10.90 -3.40 -29.42
CA LEU A 301 10.01 -3.29 -30.58
C LEU A 301 10.26 -1.99 -31.36
N SER A 302 10.33 -0.85 -30.66
CA SER A 302 10.64 0.46 -31.20
C SER A 302 11.97 0.48 -31.96
N GLU A 303 13.03 -0.13 -31.43
CA GLU A 303 14.34 -0.19 -32.06
C GLU A 303 14.39 -1.11 -33.27
N ASN A 304 13.47 -2.08 -33.39
CA ASN A 304 13.47 -3.08 -34.45
C ASN A 304 12.38 -2.87 -35.52
N LEU A 305 11.32 -2.08 -35.24
CA LEU A 305 10.24 -1.78 -36.17
C LEU A 305 10.73 -1.03 -37.41
N VAL A 306 11.75 -0.17 -37.25
CA VAL A 306 12.29 0.62 -38.33
C VAL A 306 13.82 0.54 -38.33
N ARG A 307 14.36 -0.44 -39.05
CA ARG A 307 15.79 -0.58 -39.28
C ARG A 307 16.21 0.28 -40.49
N THR A 308 16.30 1.58 -40.31
CA THR A 308 16.83 2.45 -41.37
C THR A 308 17.92 3.35 -40.82
N SER A 309 18.98 3.53 -41.59
CA SER A 309 20.08 4.45 -41.33
C SER A 309 19.76 5.90 -41.71
N HIS A 310 18.57 6.17 -42.20
CA HIS A 310 18.16 7.49 -42.73
C HIS A 310 17.52 8.37 -41.61
N PRO A 311 17.71 9.71 -41.63
CA PRO A 311 17.06 10.66 -40.71
C PRO A 311 15.53 10.53 -40.65
N LYS A 312 14.89 10.28 -41.83
CA LYS A 312 13.46 10.00 -41.91
C LYS A 312 13.03 8.74 -41.14
N GLY A 313 13.92 7.77 -40.97
CA GLY A 313 13.69 6.57 -40.21
C GLY A 313 13.64 6.80 -38.70
N ALA A 314 14.32 7.82 -38.19
CA ALA A 314 14.25 8.18 -36.78
C ALA A 314 12.87 8.77 -36.42
N ALA A 315 12.35 9.67 -37.28
CA ALA A 315 11.01 10.24 -37.09
C ALA A 315 9.92 9.15 -37.17
N LEU A 316 10.02 8.24 -38.16
CA LEU A 316 9.07 7.13 -38.30
C LEU A 316 9.11 6.18 -37.11
N ARG A 317 10.29 5.91 -36.53
CA ARG A 317 10.43 5.16 -35.26
C ARG A 317 9.72 5.83 -34.12
N LEU A 318 9.91 7.14 -33.94
CA LEU A 318 9.26 7.89 -32.85
C LEU A 318 7.74 7.85 -33.02
N ILE A 319 7.22 8.09 -34.24
CA ILE A 319 5.79 8.07 -34.56
C ILE A 319 5.21 6.67 -34.31
N SER A 320 5.83 5.62 -34.83
CA SER A 320 5.34 4.24 -34.64
C SER A 320 5.36 3.82 -33.14
N SER A 321 6.39 4.22 -32.41
CA SER A 321 6.47 3.96 -30.96
C SER A 321 5.40 4.71 -30.18
N ALA A 322 5.15 5.97 -30.54
CA ALA A 322 4.10 6.77 -29.93
C ALA A 322 2.71 6.18 -30.23
N LEU A 323 2.45 5.73 -31.45
CA LEU A 323 1.19 5.09 -31.83
C LEU A 323 0.97 3.76 -31.09
N VAL A 324 2.00 2.91 -31.02
CA VAL A 324 1.93 1.64 -30.25
C VAL A 324 1.67 1.92 -28.78
N TYR A 325 2.37 2.88 -28.20
CA TYR A 325 2.14 3.28 -26.81
C TYR A 325 0.72 3.83 -26.62
N ALA A 326 0.28 4.74 -27.50
CA ALA A 326 -1.06 5.33 -27.42
C ALA A 326 -2.17 4.26 -27.51
N LEU A 327 -2.00 3.26 -28.38
CA LEU A 327 -2.92 2.12 -28.48
C LEU A 327 -2.95 1.31 -27.18
N ILE A 328 -1.78 0.97 -26.64
CA ILE A 328 -1.69 0.21 -25.37
C ILE A 328 -2.32 1.02 -24.23
N ALA A 329 -2.00 2.30 -24.14
CA ALA A 329 -2.56 3.18 -23.12
C ALA A 329 -4.09 3.30 -23.25
N ALA A 330 -4.59 3.55 -24.47
CA ALA A 330 -6.03 3.66 -24.72
C ALA A 330 -6.77 2.37 -24.34
N VAL A 331 -6.33 1.21 -24.82
CA VAL A 331 -6.96 -0.08 -24.49
C VAL A 331 -6.87 -0.40 -23.00
N THR A 332 -5.77 -0.05 -22.34
CA THR A 332 -5.57 -0.37 -20.93
C THR A 332 -6.36 0.56 -20.02
N LEU A 333 -6.39 1.87 -20.30
CA LEU A 333 -7.07 2.87 -19.47
C LEU A 333 -8.60 2.84 -19.66
N THR A 334 -9.07 2.55 -20.87
CA THR A 334 -10.51 2.43 -21.17
C THR A 334 -11.06 1.03 -20.88
N GLY A 335 -10.20 0.03 -20.78
CA GLY A 335 -10.55 -1.37 -20.56
C GLY A 335 -10.72 -1.76 -19.12
N GLY A 336 -11.62 -2.67 -18.89
CA GLY A 336 -11.91 -3.47 -17.70
C GLY A 336 -11.42 -3.03 -16.34
N ASN A 337 -10.18 -3.37 -16.00
CA ASN A 337 -9.77 -3.36 -14.59
C ASN A 337 -9.40 -1.97 -14.05
N ILE A 338 -8.76 -1.10 -14.82
CA ILE A 338 -8.42 0.26 -14.36
C ILE A 338 -9.67 1.12 -14.30
N LYS A 339 -10.49 1.07 -15.35
CA LYS A 339 -11.77 1.79 -15.37
C LYS A 339 -12.64 1.40 -14.18
N TRP A 340 -12.79 0.10 -13.93
CA TRP A 340 -13.56 -0.38 -12.78
C TRP A 340 -12.97 0.12 -11.45
N ARG A 341 -11.67 0.14 -11.27
CA ARG A 341 -11.04 0.64 -10.04
C ARG A 341 -11.24 2.13 -9.85
N ILE A 342 -11.16 2.91 -10.93
CA ILE A 342 -11.42 4.36 -10.89
C ILE A 342 -12.90 4.62 -10.56
N THR A 343 -13.83 3.91 -11.23
CA THR A 343 -15.26 4.05 -10.91
C THR A 343 -15.55 3.61 -9.48
N THR A 344 -14.98 2.51 -9.00
CA THR A 344 -15.14 2.10 -7.59
C THR A 344 -14.64 3.17 -6.62
N MET A 345 -13.53 3.84 -6.93
CA MET A 345 -13.04 4.96 -6.11
C MET A 345 -13.99 6.16 -6.17
N GLN A 346 -14.59 6.44 -7.33
CA GLN A 346 -15.60 7.51 -7.51
C GLN A 346 -16.92 7.15 -6.83
N ASP A 347 -17.43 5.95 -7.06
CA ASP A 347 -18.67 5.46 -6.44
C ASP A 347 -18.56 5.45 -4.91
N ASN A 348 -17.42 5.01 -4.38
CA ASN A 348 -17.14 5.12 -2.95
C ASN A 348 -17.11 6.59 -2.46
N ALA A 349 -16.85 7.55 -3.32
CA ALA A 349 -16.88 8.98 -3.00
C ALA A 349 -18.28 9.62 -3.17
N GLU A 350 -19.21 8.98 -3.89
CA GLU A 350 -20.52 9.54 -4.24
C GLU A 350 -21.69 8.74 -3.61
N ASP A 351 -21.53 7.47 -3.32
CA ASP A 351 -22.59 6.62 -2.76
C ASP A 351 -22.72 6.77 -1.25
N ARG A 352 -23.88 7.28 -0.79
CA ARG A 352 -24.18 7.44 0.64
C ARG A 352 -24.09 6.14 1.44
N ALA A 353 -24.38 5.00 0.85
CA ALA A 353 -24.36 3.71 1.54
C ALA A 353 -22.94 3.22 1.88
N SER A 354 -21.91 3.72 1.18
CA SER A 354 -20.51 3.33 1.38
C SER A 354 -19.66 4.40 2.09
N HIS A 355 -20.24 5.56 2.40
CA HIS A 355 -19.51 6.63 3.08
C HIS A 355 -19.37 6.37 4.57
N TYR A 356 -18.16 6.61 5.07
CA TYR A 356 -17.86 6.62 6.50
C TYR A 356 -18.28 7.94 7.17
N THR A 357 -18.36 9.04 6.41
CA THR A 357 -18.86 10.34 6.86
C THR A 357 -19.37 11.14 5.66
N TYR A 358 -20.32 12.05 5.89
CA TYR A 358 -20.95 12.90 4.88
C TYR A 358 -20.50 14.34 4.99
N SER A 359 -20.72 15.12 3.92
CA SER A 359 -20.35 16.53 3.89
C SER A 359 -21.13 17.39 4.89
N ASP A 360 -22.39 17.04 5.15
CA ASP A 360 -23.22 17.69 6.17
C ASP A 360 -22.78 17.34 7.61
N GLU A 361 -22.31 16.11 7.85
CA GLU A 361 -21.66 15.74 9.12
C GLU A 361 -20.35 16.48 9.33
N ILE A 362 -19.53 16.62 8.28
CA ILE A 362 -18.29 17.41 8.36
C ILE A 362 -18.61 18.86 8.68
N ALA A 363 -19.62 19.47 8.01
CA ALA A 363 -20.04 20.83 8.30
C ALA A 363 -20.55 20.97 9.74
N PHE A 364 -21.29 19.99 10.25
CA PHE A 364 -21.71 19.96 11.66
C PHE A 364 -20.52 19.86 12.61
N MET A 365 -19.55 19.00 12.31
CA MET A 365 -18.32 18.86 13.11
C MET A 365 -17.45 20.12 13.08
N ASP A 366 -17.44 20.86 11.97
CA ASP A 366 -16.77 22.17 11.88
C ASP A 366 -17.42 23.21 12.81
N GLU A 367 -18.76 23.25 12.89
CA GLU A 367 -19.48 24.10 13.84
C GLU A 367 -19.24 23.65 15.29
N ALA A 368 -19.34 22.35 15.56
CA ALA A 368 -19.05 21.79 16.87
C ALA A 368 -17.62 22.17 17.33
N ARG A 369 -16.67 22.18 16.39
CA ARG A 369 -15.28 22.56 16.66
C ARG A 369 -15.14 24.04 17.09
N GLN A 370 -15.96 24.92 16.57
CA GLN A 370 -15.97 26.34 16.98
C GLN A 370 -16.47 26.50 18.42
N ILE A 371 -17.43 25.67 18.85
CA ILE A 371 -17.98 25.65 20.20
C ILE A 371 -17.01 25.02 21.19
N THR A 372 -16.46 23.85 20.88
CA THR A 372 -15.64 23.06 21.80
C THR A 372 -14.22 23.60 21.99
N GLY A 373 -13.73 24.37 21.02
CA GLY A 373 -12.33 24.81 21.05
C GLY A 373 -11.34 23.65 20.81
N THR A 374 -10.07 23.82 21.16
CA THR A 374 -8.98 22.85 20.88
C THR A 374 -8.61 21.98 22.08
N ARG A 375 -9.07 22.34 23.26
CA ARG A 375 -8.61 21.74 24.53
C ARG A 375 -9.57 20.72 25.09
N ASP A 376 -10.86 20.98 24.96
CA ASP A 376 -11.91 20.19 25.57
C ASP A 376 -12.24 19.00 24.69
N LYS A 377 -12.09 17.78 25.23
CA LYS A 377 -12.39 16.59 24.44
C LYS A 377 -13.89 16.37 24.28
N VAL A 378 -14.22 15.76 23.15
CA VAL A 378 -15.57 15.40 22.75
C VAL A 378 -15.69 13.89 22.75
N ALA A 379 -16.52 13.33 23.63
CA ALA A 379 -16.87 11.92 23.61
C ALA A 379 -17.66 11.60 22.33
N ASN A 380 -17.36 10.51 21.68
CA ASN A 380 -17.93 10.16 20.38
C ASN A 380 -18.06 8.65 20.19
N ASP A 381 -19.00 8.24 19.36
CA ASP A 381 -19.09 6.88 18.82
C ASP A 381 -18.33 6.83 17.49
N PRO A 382 -17.17 6.13 17.41
CA PRO A 382 -16.40 6.10 16.16
C PRO A 382 -17.13 5.40 15.00
N PHE A 383 -18.19 4.64 15.28
CA PHE A 383 -18.97 3.93 14.26
C PHE A 383 -20.08 4.77 13.62
N ASP A 384 -20.35 5.97 14.15
CA ASP A 384 -21.32 6.91 13.55
C ASP A 384 -20.68 7.91 12.57
N GLY A 385 -19.37 7.84 12.38
CA GLY A 385 -18.60 8.75 11.52
C GLY A 385 -17.90 9.90 12.25
N SER A 386 -18.22 10.16 13.52
CA SER A 386 -17.65 11.27 14.30
C SER A 386 -16.13 11.17 14.53
N MET A 387 -15.54 9.98 14.42
CA MET A 387 -14.08 9.81 14.50
C MET A 387 -13.33 10.61 13.43
N PHE A 388 -13.95 10.85 12.27
CA PHE A 388 -13.34 11.61 11.19
C PHE A 388 -13.24 13.10 11.50
N GLY A 389 -14.01 13.61 12.46
CA GLY A 389 -13.94 15.01 12.92
C GLY A 389 -12.55 15.43 13.38
N TYR A 390 -11.74 14.48 13.90
CA TYR A 390 -10.34 14.74 14.22
C TYR A 390 -9.53 15.14 12.96
N ALA A 391 -9.73 14.42 11.87
CA ALA A 391 -8.96 14.60 10.64
C ALA A 391 -9.53 15.70 9.72
N THR A 392 -10.85 15.86 9.67
CA THR A 392 -11.54 16.78 8.77
C THR A 392 -11.68 18.17 9.37
N SER A 393 -12.08 18.25 10.64
CA SER A 393 -12.49 19.49 11.33
C SER A 393 -11.54 19.90 12.45
N GLY A 394 -10.57 19.05 12.81
CA GLY A 394 -9.72 19.27 13.98
C GLY A 394 -10.49 19.17 15.30
N LEU A 395 -11.63 18.49 15.31
CA LEU A 395 -12.46 18.29 16.50
C LEU A 395 -11.73 17.32 17.47
N PRO A 396 -11.52 17.66 18.74
CA PRO A 396 -10.76 16.85 19.67
C PRO A 396 -11.56 15.65 20.22
N VAL A 397 -11.99 14.76 19.34
CA VAL A 397 -12.74 13.56 19.70
C VAL A 397 -11.88 12.57 20.50
N VAL A 398 -12.51 11.84 21.42
CA VAL A 398 -11.84 10.84 22.28
C VAL A 398 -11.40 9.64 21.44
N PHE A 399 -12.28 9.12 20.59
CA PHE A 399 -12.00 7.96 19.74
C PHE A 399 -11.74 8.42 18.31
N THR A 400 -10.47 8.44 17.94
CA THR A 400 -9.99 8.89 16.60
C THR A 400 -9.89 7.76 15.59
N SER A 401 -10.22 6.52 15.98
CA SER A 401 -10.21 5.35 15.12
C SER A 401 -11.21 4.32 15.62
N MET A 402 -11.71 3.49 14.70
CA MET A 402 -12.53 2.35 15.09
C MET A 402 -11.69 1.35 15.88
N PRO A 403 -12.07 1.03 17.10
CA PRO A 403 -11.47 -0.08 17.81
C PRO A 403 -11.99 -1.37 17.16
N GLY A 404 -11.20 -2.05 16.35
CA GLY A 404 -11.56 -3.35 15.80
C GLY A 404 -11.91 -4.36 16.91
N ASN A 405 -11.57 -5.64 16.76
CA ASN A 405 -11.77 -6.70 17.78
C ASN A 405 -11.05 -6.45 19.14
N TRP A 406 -10.73 -5.19 19.43
CA TRP A 406 -9.95 -4.71 20.57
C TRP A 406 -10.80 -4.15 21.71
N ILE A 407 -12.13 -4.10 21.55
CA ILE A 407 -13.03 -3.58 22.59
C ILE A 407 -12.75 -4.27 23.95
N GLY A 408 -12.49 -5.57 23.95
CA GLY A 408 -12.09 -6.31 25.14
C GLY A 408 -10.66 -6.05 25.68
N GLN A 409 -9.86 -5.22 24.99
CA GLN A 409 -8.50 -4.83 25.40
C GLN A 409 -8.38 -3.33 25.68
N MET A 410 -9.49 -2.59 25.67
CA MET A 410 -9.52 -1.19 26.03
C MET A 410 -9.23 -0.99 27.52
N LYS A 411 -8.69 0.19 27.85
CA LYS A 411 -8.53 0.57 29.24
C LYS A 411 -9.90 0.61 29.92
N PRO A 412 -10.00 0.30 31.23
CA PRO A 412 -11.26 0.37 31.97
C PRO A 412 -12.00 1.70 31.78
N ASP A 413 -11.26 2.81 31.74
CA ASP A 413 -11.83 4.15 31.57
C ASP A 413 -12.55 4.31 30.21
N ALA A 414 -12.05 3.64 29.14
CA ALA A 414 -12.74 3.66 27.85
C ALA A 414 -14.07 2.92 27.89
N THR A 415 -14.18 1.84 28.68
CA THR A 415 -15.43 1.08 28.83
C THR A 415 -16.51 1.93 29.47
N VAL A 416 -16.18 2.73 30.47
CA VAL A 416 -17.12 3.67 31.12
C VAL A 416 -17.68 4.68 30.10
N ILE A 417 -16.83 5.23 29.20
CA ILE A 417 -17.30 6.14 28.16
C ILE A 417 -18.22 5.41 27.16
N ILE A 418 -17.88 4.19 26.81
CA ILE A 418 -18.60 3.38 25.81
C ILE A 418 -19.97 2.97 26.31
N ASP A 419 -20.07 2.53 27.57
CA ASP A 419 -21.27 1.86 28.10
C ASP A 419 -22.11 2.78 29.00
N ASP A 420 -21.48 3.67 29.79
CA ASP A 420 -22.13 4.32 30.91
C ASP A 420 -22.09 5.85 30.93
N LEU A 421 -21.49 6.51 29.91
CA LEU A 421 -21.37 7.98 29.92
C LEU A 421 -22.70 8.70 30.09
N TYR A 422 -23.81 8.19 29.53
CA TYR A 422 -25.13 8.78 29.68
C TYR A 422 -25.66 8.76 31.11
N LYS A 423 -25.10 7.89 31.98
CA LYS A 423 -25.47 7.78 33.41
C LYS A 423 -24.71 8.76 34.31
N VAL A 424 -24.10 9.79 33.77
CA VAL A 424 -23.24 10.73 34.50
C VAL A 424 -23.88 11.34 35.75
N SER A 425 -25.22 11.51 35.78
CA SER A 425 -25.95 11.99 36.91
C SER A 425 -26.52 10.88 37.81
N GLU A 426 -26.64 9.66 37.27
CA GLU A 426 -27.14 8.50 37.99
C GLU A 426 -26.02 7.80 38.80
N ASP A 427 -24.83 7.68 38.14
CA ASP A 427 -23.64 7.11 38.73
C ASP A 427 -22.42 8.03 38.61
N PRO A 428 -22.44 9.18 39.35
CA PRO A 428 -21.34 10.13 39.27
C PRO A 428 -20.02 9.60 39.85
N GLN A 429 -20.07 8.58 40.74
CA GLN A 429 -18.87 8.04 41.36
C GLN A 429 -18.03 7.24 40.33
N GLU A 430 -18.64 6.59 39.39
CA GLU A 430 -17.98 5.83 38.33
C GLU A 430 -17.62 6.71 37.15
N VAL A 431 -18.54 7.58 36.69
CA VAL A 431 -18.40 8.30 35.41
C VAL A 431 -17.59 9.60 35.57
N CYS A 432 -17.79 10.38 36.66
CA CYS A 432 -17.11 11.67 36.79
C CYS A 432 -15.58 11.62 36.85
N PRO A 433 -14.93 10.63 37.52
CA PRO A 433 -13.47 10.53 37.47
C PRO A 433 -12.91 10.38 36.05
N VAL A 434 -13.59 9.58 35.23
CA VAL A 434 -13.16 9.34 33.84
C VAL A 434 -13.33 10.60 32.96
N ILE A 435 -14.46 11.31 33.12
CA ILE A 435 -14.72 12.58 32.42
C ILE A 435 -13.65 13.62 32.78
N GLN A 436 -13.32 13.75 34.07
CA GLN A 436 -12.33 14.71 34.54
C GLN A 436 -10.92 14.35 34.09
N GLN A 437 -10.53 13.08 34.23
CA GLN A 437 -9.21 12.57 33.82
C GLN A 437 -8.96 12.73 32.34
N GLU A 438 -9.93 12.40 31.48
CA GLU A 438 -9.84 12.51 30.05
C GLU A 438 -10.15 13.92 29.51
N ASN A 439 -10.53 14.85 30.39
CA ASN A 439 -10.96 16.22 30.04
C ASN A 439 -12.12 16.25 29.04
N ILE A 440 -13.12 15.38 29.23
CA ILE A 440 -14.31 15.33 28.40
C ILE A 440 -15.26 16.44 28.84
N ARG A 441 -15.62 17.35 27.93
CA ARG A 441 -16.54 18.45 28.17
C ARG A 441 -17.78 18.37 27.32
N TYR A 442 -17.71 17.59 26.24
CA TYR A 442 -18.79 17.48 25.27
C TYR A 442 -18.99 16.01 24.86
N ALA A 443 -20.17 15.71 24.36
CA ALA A 443 -20.48 14.47 23.65
C ALA A 443 -21.14 14.80 22.32
N ILE A 444 -20.69 14.15 21.23
CA ILE A 444 -21.26 14.30 19.89
C ILE A 444 -22.01 13.03 19.52
N VAL A 445 -23.22 13.20 19.00
CA VAL A 445 -24.06 12.13 18.44
C VAL A 445 -24.41 12.51 17.01
N LEU A 446 -23.91 11.77 16.03
CA LEU A 446 -24.25 12.01 14.62
C LEU A 446 -25.52 11.23 14.26
N GLU A 447 -25.43 10.06 13.70
CA GLU A 447 -26.61 9.28 13.33
C GLU A 447 -26.73 8.04 14.21
N ARG A 448 -27.73 8.03 15.09
CA ARG A 448 -27.86 6.98 16.14
C ARG A 448 -28.02 5.56 15.62
N HIS A 449 -28.50 5.41 14.39
CA HIS A 449 -28.81 4.10 13.79
C HIS A 449 -27.81 3.69 12.70
N ARG A 450 -26.84 4.57 12.37
CA ARG A 450 -25.83 4.24 11.39
C ARG A 450 -24.68 3.46 12.05
N GLN A 451 -24.45 2.28 11.54
CA GLN A 451 -23.31 1.46 11.91
C GLN A 451 -22.45 1.23 10.67
N ILE A 452 -21.23 1.76 10.69
CA ILE A 452 -20.29 1.61 9.58
C ILE A 452 -19.80 0.15 9.50
N PHE A 453 -19.70 -0.53 10.65
CA PHE A 453 -19.34 -1.95 10.75
C PHE A 453 -20.06 -2.56 11.95
N ASP A 454 -20.76 -3.66 11.76
CA ASP A 454 -21.31 -4.59 12.74
C ASP A 454 -22.47 -4.09 13.64
N GLU A 455 -23.47 -4.95 13.74
CA GLU A 455 -24.71 -4.77 14.51
C GLU A 455 -24.53 -4.85 16.03
N HIS A 456 -23.32 -5.14 16.53
CA HIS A 456 -23.06 -5.47 17.92
C HIS A 456 -22.22 -4.42 18.68
N SER A 457 -22.17 -3.17 18.18
CA SER A 457 -21.43 -2.13 18.91
C SER A 457 -22.20 -1.68 20.16
N PRO A 458 -21.63 -1.80 21.35
CA PRO A 458 -22.31 -1.43 22.59
C PRO A 458 -22.57 0.07 22.70
N TRP A 459 -21.65 0.93 22.42
CA TRP A 459 -21.65 2.42 22.45
C TRP A 459 -22.89 3.12 23.03
N THR A 460 -23.55 2.44 23.99
CA THR A 460 -24.77 2.91 24.66
C THR A 460 -24.51 4.18 25.45
N GLY A 461 -23.31 4.32 26.02
CA GLY A 461 -22.89 5.51 26.76
C GLY A 461 -23.00 6.81 25.96
N ILE A 462 -22.82 6.75 24.65
CA ILE A 462 -22.94 7.89 23.74
C ILE A 462 -24.35 7.95 23.11
N ARG A 463 -24.82 6.81 22.58
CA ARG A 463 -26.07 6.73 21.80
C ARG A 463 -27.31 7.03 22.62
N ASN A 464 -27.28 6.77 23.93
CA ASN A 464 -28.41 7.02 24.83
C ASN A 464 -28.46 8.47 25.34
N ILE A 465 -27.49 9.33 24.99
CA ILE A 465 -27.57 10.74 25.33
C ILE A 465 -28.66 11.40 24.49
N THR A 466 -29.65 11.97 25.16
CA THR A 466 -30.78 12.68 24.56
C THR A 466 -30.91 14.07 25.20
N PRO A 467 -31.76 14.97 24.68
CA PRO A 467 -31.98 16.27 25.33
C PRO A 467 -32.51 16.17 26.78
N GLU A 468 -33.14 15.04 27.12
CA GLU A 468 -33.72 14.77 28.41
C GLU A 468 -32.72 14.08 29.38
N THR A 469 -31.54 13.68 28.89
CA THR A 469 -30.54 12.97 29.73
C THR A 469 -29.95 13.90 30.77
N PRO A 470 -30.14 13.61 32.10
CA PRO A 470 -29.63 14.49 33.16
C PRO A 470 -28.09 14.59 33.10
N GLY A 471 -27.58 15.82 33.26
CA GLY A 471 -26.14 16.08 33.24
C GLY A 471 -25.60 16.40 31.84
N PHE A 472 -26.49 16.53 30.84
CA PHE A 472 -26.16 16.99 29.53
C PHE A 472 -27.07 18.15 29.11
N GLU A 473 -26.50 19.13 28.43
CA GLU A 473 -27.19 20.25 27.79
C GLU A 473 -26.89 20.26 26.30
N ARG A 474 -27.92 20.21 25.45
CA ARG A 474 -27.75 20.27 24.01
C ARG A 474 -27.37 21.69 23.57
N VAL A 475 -26.16 21.88 23.06
CA VAL A 475 -25.59 23.18 22.68
C VAL A 475 -25.57 23.42 21.16
N LEU A 476 -25.72 22.36 20.38
CA LEU A 476 -25.83 22.46 18.90
C LEU A 476 -26.73 21.33 18.39
N GLU A 477 -27.61 21.66 17.45
CA GLU A 477 -28.47 20.69 16.75
C GLU A 477 -28.56 21.05 15.27
N ARG A 478 -28.46 20.02 14.41
CA ARG A 478 -28.68 20.16 12.98
C ARG A 478 -29.25 18.85 12.41
N GLY A 479 -30.55 18.81 12.19
CA GLY A 479 -31.24 17.59 11.77
C GLY A 479 -31.06 16.46 12.80
N PRO A 480 -30.47 15.30 12.41
CA PRO A 480 -30.25 14.20 13.34
C PRO A 480 -29.03 14.37 14.24
N TYR A 481 -28.18 15.38 13.98
CA TYR A 481 -26.91 15.57 14.66
C TYR A 481 -27.04 16.46 15.87
N SER A 482 -26.38 16.12 16.97
CA SER A 482 -26.42 16.85 18.22
C SER A 482 -25.05 16.90 18.90
N LEU A 483 -24.74 18.06 19.47
CA LEU A 483 -23.62 18.25 20.39
C LEU A 483 -24.16 18.58 21.77
N TYR A 484 -23.75 17.84 22.76
CA TYR A 484 -24.11 18.01 24.15
C TYR A 484 -22.93 18.50 24.98
N LYS A 485 -23.13 19.48 25.82
CA LYS A 485 -22.19 19.91 26.87
C LYS A 485 -22.45 19.07 28.13
N VAL A 486 -21.39 18.59 28.79
CA VAL A 486 -21.50 17.95 30.08
C VAL A 486 -21.66 19.03 31.14
N THR A 487 -22.76 18.97 31.88
CA THR A 487 -23.08 19.91 32.99
C THR A 487 -22.93 19.30 34.38
N ALA A 488 -22.73 17.99 34.43
CA ALA A 488 -22.47 17.23 35.66
C ALA A 488 -21.00 17.32 36.09
N CYS A 489 -20.63 16.62 37.15
CA CYS A 489 -19.24 16.46 37.63
C CYS A 489 -18.52 17.76 38.02
N GLY A 490 -19.26 18.81 38.39
CA GLY A 490 -18.69 20.13 38.72
C GLY A 490 -18.09 20.85 37.52
N LEU A 491 -18.56 20.53 36.31
CA LEU A 491 -18.06 21.06 35.04
C LEU A 491 -18.99 22.11 34.40
N GLY A 492 -20.06 22.49 35.11
CA GLY A 492 -21.07 23.47 34.67
C GLY A 492 -20.56 24.90 34.57
#